data_a4cd293f30f996539c6e6298d9dfcdc7
#
_entry.id   a4cd293f30f996539c6e6298d9dfcdc7
#
_cell.length_a   1.000
_cell.length_b   1.000
_cell.length_c   1.000
_cell.angle_alpha   90.00
_cell.angle_beta   90.00
_cell.angle_gamma   90.00
#
_symmetry.space_group_name_H-M   'P 1'
#
loop_
_entity.id
_entity.type
_entity.pdbx_description
1 polymer ?
#
loop_
_entity_poly.entity_id
_entity_poly.type
_entity_poly.pdbx_seq_one_letter_code
_entity_poly.pdbx_strand_id
1 'polypeptide(L)'
;MRVMVERADGVIGENIMRTAIYGCSEFFDWLLDFPHTREYYTVEKLGDKREAGPIYGPAVTHFVRRIENVRSLDPSIGPGWAGTFIKQTMLDAIPAQKLNVEILLQHEAKHLITDESGRVTGVVALDPGGETEIRCQAVVLATGGFGSSDEKLKKYAGFFDVDRPVTRFSVPSDTGDAIDMLQELGVEPDPERLFVSFFGPAHHPYSYSLYRLIEEPSNLSVDLNGVRWQDESGGLFTGMKNITGHPKECTWNIFTQKNVDDIFRRFLSDPSLADEIECYEHYQEDLDREAEYKIPPVVKADTVEELALKLDMDPAVLIRTVTNYNRWCRQGQDEEFGKAAEHLIPRDVGPFYAVYAQRFSEAAMGGLMVNAECQVLRNDGTVIPGLYGVGDATSAMHRREKLAVISELTWAVASAYRSAVHAVNEMEVRT
;
A
#
# COMPACT_ATOMS: atom_id res chain seq x y z
N MET A 1 -11.31 -5.13 -17.06
CA MET A 1 -10.57 -6.38 -17.29
C MET A 1 -9.41 -6.18 -18.26
N ARG A 2 -9.63 -6.02 -19.58
CA ARG A 2 -8.55 -5.96 -20.59
C ARG A 2 -7.46 -4.94 -20.24
N VAL A 3 -7.82 -3.70 -19.90
CA VAL A 3 -6.88 -2.63 -19.51
C VAL A 3 -6.06 -3.00 -18.28
N MET A 4 -6.65 -3.70 -17.31
CA MET A 4 -5.95 -4.11 -16.09
C MET A 4 -4.99 -5.27 -16.36
N VAL A 5 -5.37 -6.22 -17.21
CA VAL A 5 -4.49 -7.32 -17.62
C VAL A 5 -3.31 -6.78 -18.44
N GLU A 6 -3.56 -5.84 -19.36
CA GLU A 6 -2.51 -5.18 -20.15
C GLU A 6 -1.54 -4.39 -19.23
N ARG A 7 -2.05 -3.69 -18.21
CA ARG A 7 -1.21 -2.96 -17.25
C ARG A 7 -0.43 -3.88 -16.29
N ALA A 8 -0.99 -5.02 -15.97
CA ALA A 8 -0.34 -6.01 -15.14
C ALA A 8 0.87 -6.68 -15.84
N ASP A 9 1.03 -6.47 -17.16
CA ASP A 9 2.19 -6.90 -17.96
C ASP A 9 2.63 -8.35 -17.67
N GLY A 10 1.67 -9.27 -17.58
CA GLY A 10 1.90 -10.68 -17.26
C GLY A 10 2.28 -10.98 -15.80
N VAL A 11 2.26 -9.98 -14.92
CA VAL A 11 2.55 -10.16 -13.48
C VAL A 11 1.48 -10.99 -12.81
N ILE A 12 0.21 -10.78 -13.21
CA ILE A 12 -0.95 -11.45 -12.63
C ILE A 12 -1.65 -12.25 -13.71
N GLY A 13 -1.98 -13.50 -13.38
CA GLY A 13 -2.81 -14.34 -14.23
C GLY A 13 -4.25 -13.81 -14.36
N GLU A 14 -4.86 -13.98 -15.54
CA GLU A 14 -6.22 -13.51 -15.80
C GLU A 14 -7.23 -14.02 -14.77
N ASN A 15 -7.10 -15.27 -14.33
CA ASN A 15 -8.01 -15.86 -13.35
C ASN A 15 -7.93 -15.17 -11.98
N ILE A 16 -6.73 -14.85 -11.50
CA ILE A 16 -6.53 -14.07 -10.26
C ILE A 16 -7.13 -12.68 -10.41
N MET A 17 -6.91 -12.03 -11.56
CA MET A 17 -7.49 -10.72 -11.85
C MET A 17 -9.03 -10.76 -11.85
N ARG A 18 -9.62 -11.83 -12.39
CA ARG A 18 -11.06 -12.06 -12.33
C ARG A 18 -11.54 -12.22 -10.90
N THR A 19 -10.85 -13.02 -10.10
CA THR A 19 -11.15 -13.18 -8.66
C THR A 19 -11.13 -11.84 -7.94
N ALA A 20 -10.12 -11.02 -8.16
CA ALA A 20 -10.02 -9.71 -7.50
C ALA A 20 -11.17 -8.77 -7.90
N ILE A 21 -11.49 -8.65 -9.19
CA ILE A 21 -12.50 -7.72 -9.67
C ILE A 21 -13.92 -8.17 -9.32
N TYR A 22 -14.27 -9.41 -9.64
CA TYR A 22 -15.62 -9.91 -9.40
C TYR A 22 -15.85 -10.25 -7.94
N GLY A 23 -14.86 -10.81 -7.25
CA GLY A 23 -14.96 -11.09 -5.82
C GLY A 23 -15.12 -9.83 -4.98
N CYS A 24 -14.48 -8.72 -5.37
CA CYS A 24 -14.69 -7.43 -4.72
C CYS A 24 -16.12 -6.92 -4.93
N SER A 25 -16.69 -7.03 -6.15
CA SER A 25 -18.07 -6.66 -6.40
C SER A 25 -19.04 -7.53 -5.60
N GLU A 26 -18.86 -8.84 -5.64
CA GLU A 26 -19.68 -9.80 -4.89
C GLU A 26 -19.61 -9.55 -3.38
N PHE A 27 -18.41 -9.22 -2.86
CA PHE A 27 -18.23 -8.87 -1.46
C PHE A 27 -19.01 -7.61 -1.08
N PHE A 28 -18.94 -6.55 -1.89
CA PHE A 28 -19.69 -5.32 -1.58
C PHE A 28 -21.18 -5.48 -1.74
N ASP A 29 -21.66 -6.25 -2.72
CA ASP A 29 -23.07 -6.60 -2.83
C ASP A 29 -23.54 -7.31 -1.55
N TRP A 30 -22.79 -8.30 -1.08
CA TRP A 30 -23.05 -9.01 0.16
C TRP A 30 -23.00 -8.10 1.40
N LEU A 31 -21.96 -7.23 1.51
CA LEU A 31 -21.78 -6.31 2.64
C LEU A 31 -22.95 -5.29 2.72
N LEU A 32 -23.44 -4.80 1.58
CA LEU A 32 -24.52 -3.82 1.51
C LEU A 32 -25.90 -4.42 1.90
N ASP A 33 -26.03 -5.74 1.92
CA ASP A 33 -27.22 -6.42 2.41
C ASP A 33 -27.32 -6.46 3.93
N PHE A 34 -26.25 -6.12 4.67
CA PHE A 34 -26.33 -5.97 6.12
C PHE A 34 -27.12 -4.73 6.51
N PRO A 35 -28.01 -4.83 7.52
CA PRO A 35 -29.00 -3.79 7.84
C PRO A 35 -28.44 -2.39 8.06
N HIS A 36 -27.23 -2.29 8.66
CA HIS A 36 -26.62 -1.01 9.02
C HIS A 36 -25.58 -0.50 8.03
N THR A 37 -25.18 -1.30 7.04
CA THR A 37 -24.08 -0.90 6.13
C THR A 37 -24.41 0.35 5.35
N ARG A 38 -25.67 0.48 4.90
CA ARG A 38 -26.15 1.65 4.14
C ARG A 38 -26.26 2.93 4.94
N GLU A 39 -26.16 2.85 6.27
CA GLU A 39 -26.07 4.01 7.15
C GLU A 39 -24.65 4.60 7.17
N TYR A 40 -23.65 3.77 6.88
CA TYR A 40 -22.23 4.14 6.94
C TYR A 40 -21.58 4.35 5.57
N TYR A 41 -22.10 3.70 4.53
CA TYR A 41 -21.49 3.69 3.21
C TYR A 41 -22.47 4.05 2.11
N THR A 42 -21.99 4.83 1.18
CA THR A 42 -22.55 4.94 -0.16
C THR A 42 -21.54 4.38 -1.17
N VAL A 43 -22.05 3.65 -2.16
CA VAL A 43 -21.24 3.21 -3.30
C VAL A 43 -21.52 4.18 -4.45
N GLU A 44 -20.54 5.03 -4.73
CA GLU A 44 -20.64 5.92 -5.89
C GLU A 44 -20.01 5.25 -7.11
N LYS A 45 -20.80 5.14 -8.18
CA LYS A 45 -20.25 4.81 -9.48
C LYS A 45 -19.54 6.04 -10.02
N LEU A 46 -18.23 5.94 -10.19
CA LEU A 46 -17.50 6.95 -10.94
C LEU A 46 -17.98 6.90 -12.37
N GLY A 47 -18.73 7.94 -12.81
CA GLY A 47 -19.16 8.06 -14.21
C GLY A 47 -17.95 8.17 -15.14
N ASP A 48 -18.17 7.93 -16.43
CA ASP A 48 -17.17 7.93 -17.52
C ASP A 48 -16.30 9.21 -17.63
N LYS A 49 -16.52 10.21 -16.77
CA LYS A 49 -15.86 11.53 -16.81
C LYS A 49 -14.90 11.83 -15.67
N ARG A 50 -14.80 11.01 -14.64
CA ARG A 50 -13.73 11.13 -13.65
C ARG A 50 -12.58 10.24 -14.07
N GLU A 51 -11.53 10.85 -14.57
CA GLU A 51 -10.22 10.26 -14.50
C GLU A 51 -9.97 10.01 -12.99
N ALA A 52 -10.04 8.78 -12.57
CA ALA A 52 -9.49 8.42 -11.28
C ALA A 52 -8.07 8.96 -11.31
N GLY A 53 -7.69 9.72 -10.27
CA GLY A 53 -6.43 10.45 -10.24
C GLY A 53 -5.23 9.56 -10.60
N PRO A 54 -4.03 10.12 -10.72
CA PRO A 54 -2.86 9.42 -11.27
C PRO A 54 -2.55 8.09 -10.56
N ILE A 55 -3.02 7.90 -9.34
CA ILE A 55 -2.81 6.68 -8.55
C ILE A 55 -3.70 5.54 -9.05
N TYR A 56 -4.99 5.77 -9.28
CA TYR A 56 -5.96 4.69 -9.53
C TYR A 56 -6.30 4.48 -11.01
N GLY A 57 -6.01 5.45 -11.88
CA GLY A 57 -6.25 5.36 -13.32
C GLY A 57 -7.72 5.06 -13.71
N PRO A 58 -8.00 4.78 -14.99
CA PRO A 58 -9.37 4.57 -15.49
C PRO A 58 -10.01 3.25 -15.06
N ALA A 59 -9.36 2.48 -14.21
CA ALA A 59 -9.81 1.15 -13.79
C ALA A 59 -10.74 1.15 -12.56
N VAL A 60 -10.82 2.26 -11.83
CA VAL A 60 -11.69 2.37 -10.66
C VAL A 60 -13.07 2.83 -11.12
N THR A 61 -14.06 1.92 -11.07
CA THR A 61 -15.42 2.19 -11.52
C THR A 61 -16.39 2.51 -10.39
N HIS A 62 -16.03 2.16 -9.16
CA HIS A 62 -16.84 2.38 -7.97
C HIS A 62 -15.94 2.81 -6.82
N PHE A 63 -16.40 3.80 -6.09
CA PHE A 63 -15.81 4.22 -4.81
C PHE A 63 -16.80 3.92 -3.69
N VAL A 64 -16.33 3.27 -2.64
CA VAL A 64 -17.07 3.21 -1.38
C VAL A 64 -16.75 4.50 -0.64
N ARG A 65 -17.73 5.40 -0.60
CA ARG A 65 -17.58 6.67 0.08
C ARG A 65 -18.32 6.61 1.41
N ARG A 66 -17.70 7.17 2.42
CA ARG A 66 -18.31 7.39 3.73
C ARG A 66 -19.46 8.40 3.62
N ILE A 67 -20.57 8.13 4.27
CA ILE A 67 -21.64 9.10 4.44
C ILE A 67 -21.18 10.17 5.43
N GLU A 68 -21.39 11.45 5.13
CA GLU A 68 -21.11 12.56 6.04
C GLU A 68 -21.74 12.29 7.41
N ASN A 69 -21.01 12.59 8.50
CA ASN A 69 -21.40 12.45 9.92
C ASN A 69 -21.14 11.11 10.62
N VAL A 70 -20.45 10.14 10.01
CA VAL A 70 -20.05 8.93 10.75
C VAL A 70 -19.11 9.24 11.93
N ARG A 71 -18.36 10.34 11.90
CA ARG A 71 -17.58 10.83 13.06
C ARG A 71 -18.44 11.17 14.28
N SER A 72 -19.68 11.58 14.07
CA SER A 72 -20.61 11.85 15.19
C SER A 72 -21.07 10.57 15.89
N LEU A 73 -20.92 9.41 15.23
CA LEU A 73 -21.33 8.12 15.75
C LEU A 73 -20.20 7.44 16.54
N ASP A 74 -18.94 7.62 16.12
CA ASP A 74 -17.78 7.15 16.88
C ASP A 74 -16.56 8.08 16.69
N PRO A 75 -16.32 9.01 17.63
CA PRO A 75 -15.18 9.92 17.57
C PRO A 75 -13.81 9.23 17.66
N SER A 76 -13.74 7.97 18.09
CA SER A 76 -12.48 7.21 18.19
C SER A 76 -12.01 6.70 16.83
N ILE A 77 -12.89 6.70 15.84
CA ILE A 77 -12.55 6.30 14.48
C ILE A 77 -11.90 7.51 13.80
N GLY A 78 -10.60 7.44 13.63
CA GLY A 78 -9.82 8.45 12.89
C GLY A 78 -10.32 8.69 11.47
N PRO A 79 -9.81 9.72 10.77
CA PRO A 79 -10.26 10.06 9.43
C PRO A 79 -10.16 8.86 8.49
N GLY A 80 -11.28 8.33 8.17
CA GLY A 80 -11.74 7.66 7.00
C GLY A 80 -10.95 6.56 6.29
N TRP A 81 -10.26 5.68 6.97
CA TRP A 81 -9.76 4.48 6.30
C TRP A 81 -10.90 3.48 6.08
N ALA A 82 -11.28 3.25 4.83
CA ALA A 82 -12.38 2.35 4.46
C ALA A 82 -12.30 0.97 5.11
N GLY A 83 -11.09 0.44 5.33
CA GLY A 83 -10.86 -0.84 6.00
C GLY A 83 -11.36 -0.90 7.44
N THR A 84 -11.24 0.20 8.21
CA THR A 84 -11.75 0.25 9.59
C THR A 84 -13.26 0.07 9.63
N PHE A 85 -13.98 0.69 8.72
CA PHE A 85 -15.44 0.57 8.65
C PHE A 85 -15.89 -0.80 8.19
N ILE A 86 -15.24 -1.39 7.20
CA ILE A 86 -15.52 -2.77 6.77
C ILE A 86 -15.38 -3.70 7.97
N LYS A 87 -14.27 -3.60 8.70
CA LYS A 87 -14.03 -4.40 9.90
C LYS A 87 -15.13 -4.21 10.94
N GLN A 88 -15.47 -2.95 11.27
CA GLN A 88 -16.49 -2.64 12.28
C GLN A 88 -17.86 -3.16 11.87
N THR A 89 -18.27 -2.94 10.62
CA THR A 89 -19.54 -3.45 10.08
C THR A 89 -19.63 -4.98 10.22
N MET A 90 -18.55 -5.70 9.93
CA MET A 90 -18.53 -7.16 10.09
C MET A 90 -18.59 -7.58 11.56
N LEU A 91 -17.89 -6.90 12.47
CA LEU A 91 -17.95 -7.18 13.89
C LEU A 91 -19.35 -6.94 14.46
N ASP A 92 -20.02 -5.86 14.06
CA ASP A 92 -21.38 -5.53 14.49
C ASP A 92 -22.42 -6.51 13.92
N ALA A 93 -22.20 -7.06 12.74
CA ALA A 93 -23.06 -8.06 12.13
C ALA A 93 -23.12 -9.38 12.92
N ILE A 94 -22.03 -9.77 13.59
CA ILE A 94 -21.94 -11.03 14.33
C ILE A 94 -23.08 -11.16 15.37
N PRO A 95 -23.22 -10.25 16.36
CA PRO A 95 -24.30 -10.33 17.33
C PRO A 95 -25.66 -9.96 16.73
N ALA A 96 -25.71 -8.98 15.80
CA ALA A 96 -26.97 -8.51 15.21
C ALA A 96 -27.69 -9.59 14.43
N GLN A 97 -26.96 -10.43 13.72
CA GLN A 97 -27.49 -11.54 12.92
C GLN A 97 -27.38 -12.90 13.62
N LYS A 98 -26.87 -12.93 14.86
CA LYS A 98 -26.66 -14.16 15.63
C LYS A 98 -25.80 -15.18 14.87
N LEU A 99 -24.75 -14.68 14.22
CA LEU A 99 -23.82 -15.54 13.49
C LEU A 99 -23.05 -16.40 14.47
N ASN A 100 -22.84 -17.67 14.11
CA ASN A 100 -22.04 -18.59 14.93
C ASN A 100 -20.53 -18.35 14.67
N VAL A 101 -20.03 -17.24 15.20
CA VAL A 101 -18.63 -16.81 15.10
C VAL A 101 -18.06 -16.64 16.50
N GLU A 102 -16.95 -17.31 16.77
CA GLU A 102 -16.17 -17.15 17.98
C GLU A 102 -14.87 -16.41 17.67
N ILE A 103 -14.55 -15.37 18.44
CA ILE A 103 -13.30 -14.59 18.30
C ILE A 103 -12.42 -14.91 19.51
N LEU A 104 -11.31 -15.61 19.24
CA LEU A 104 -10.33 -15.99 20.25
C LEU A 104 -9.21 -14.93 20.28
N LEU A 105 -9.26 -14.03 21.25
CA LEU A 105 -8.19 -13.05 21.47
C LEU A 105 -7.05 -13.69 22.28
N GLN A 106 -5.82 -13.19 22.09
CA GLN A 106 -4.61 -13.72 22.72
C GLN A 106 -4.32 -15.17 22.37
N HIS A 107 -4.74 -15.60 21.18
CA HIS A 107 -4.43 -16.91 20.62
C HIS A 107 -3.57 -16.71 19.37
N GLU A 108 -2.29 -16.97 19.49
CA GLU A 108 -1.33 -16.86 18.40
C GLU A 108 -1.24 -18.19 17.65
N ALA A 109 -1.67 -18.22 16.38
CA ALA A 109 -1.56 -19.40 15.54
C ALA A 109 -0.07 -19.73 15.27
N LYS A 110 0.36 -20.94 15.60
CA LYS A 110 1.76 -21.37 15.47
C LYS A 110 1.98 -22.43 14.40
N HIS A 111 1.16 -23.47 14.37
CA HIS A 111 1.37 -24.63 13.53
C HIS A 111 0.08 -25.04 12.83
N LEU A 112 0.21 -25.59 11.61
CA LEU A 112 -0.90 -26.21 10.91
C LEU A 112 -0.97 -27.70 11.27
N ILE A 113 -2.18 -28.20 11.51
CA ILE A 113 -2.41 -29.62 11.76
C ILE A 113 -2.82 -30.29 10.46
N THR A 114 -2.10 -31.32 10.07
CA THR A 114 -2.40 -32.11 8.86
C THR A 114 -2.80 -33.54 9.20
N ASP A 115 -3.61 -34.14 8.33
CA ASP A 115 -3.87 -35.59 8.36
C ASP A 115 -2.85 -36.37 7.50
N GLU A 116 -2.99 -37.69 7.47
CA GLU A 116 -2.10 -38.60 6.71
C GLU A 116 -2.10 -38.33 5.19
N SER A 117 -3.15 -37.69 4.66
CA SER A 117 -3.24 -37.30 3.26
C SER A 117 -2.53 -35.99 2.94
N GLY A 118 -2.05 -35.29 3.98
CA GLY A 118 -1.48 -33.94 3.87
C GLY A 118 -2.52 -32.82 3.77
N ARG A 119 -3.80 -33.13 4.10
CA ARG A 119 -4.85 -32.12 4.22
C ARG A 119 -4.71 -31.38 5.54
N VAL A 120 -4.88 -30.05 5.50
CA VAL A 120 -4.97 -29.24 6.71
C VAL A 120 -6.33 -29.45 7.38
N THR A 121 -6.29 -29.83 8.67
CA THR A 121 -7.44 -30.18 9.50
C THR A 121 -7.53 -29.36 10.79
N GLY A 122 -6.71 -28.36 10.95
CA GLY A 122 -6.72 -27.49 12.13
C GLY A 122 -5.48 -26.65 12.27
N VAL A 123 -5.41 -25.97 13.39
CA VAL A 123 -4.31 -25.10 13.78
C VAL A 123 -3.97 -25.31 15.27
N VAL A 124 -2.70 -25.25 15.62
CA VAL A 124 -2.24 -25.10 17.02
C VAL A 124 -2.06 -23.63 17.30
N ALA A 125 -2.73 -23.15 18.33
CA ALA A 125 -2.60 -21.79 18.82
C ALA A 125 -1.95 -21.76 20.20
N LEU A 126 -1.09 -20.79 20.44
CA LEU A 126 -0.52 -20.50 21.76
C LEU A 126 -1.37 -19.43 22.44
N ASP A 127 -1.89 -19.75 23.62
CA ASP A 127 -2.63 -18.85 24.49
C ASP A 127 -1.93 -18.73 25.86
N PRO A 128 -2.40 -17.88 26.79
CA PRO A 128 -1.80 -17.78 28.13
C PRO A 128 -1.81 -19.09 28.95
N GLY A 129 -2.60 -20.06 28.58
CA GLY A 129 -2.67 -21.40 29.22
C GLY A 129 -1.72 -22.43 28.62
N GLY A 130 -1.16 -22.14 27.45
CA GLY A 130 -0.30 -23.05 26.70
C GLY A 130 -0.78 -23.29 25.27
N GLU A 131 -0.44 -24.43 24.71
CA GLU A 131 -0.87 -24.80 23.35
C GLU A 131 -2.30 -25.37 23.35
N THR A 132 -3.11 -24.86 22.42
CA THR A 132 -4.48 -25.30 22.18
C THR A 132 -4.66 -25.75 20.74
N GLU A 133 -5.14 -26.98 20.52
CA GLU A 133 -5.51 -27.48 19.19
C GLU A 133 -6.94 -27.07 18.82
N ILE A 134 -7.08 -26.41 17.67
CA ILE A 134 -8.37 -26.03 17.08
C ILE A 134 -8.56 -26.86 15.82
N ARG A 135 -9.49 -27.83 15.87
CA ARG A 135 -9.81 -28.70 14.72
C ARG A 135 -10.90 -28.09 13.86
N CYS A 136 -10.72 -28.16 12.55
CA CYS A 136 -11.66 -27.60 11.57
C CYS A 136 -11.58 -28.33 10.22
N GLN A 137 -12.50 -28.04 9.33
CA GLN A 137 -12.53 -28.62 7.98
C GLN A 137 -11.71 -27.79 6.97
N ALA A 138 -11.48 -26.52 7.26
CA ALA A 138 -10.65 -25.62 6.46
C ALA A 138 -10.02 -24.53 7.34
N VAL A 139 -8.84 -24.10 6.96
CA VAL A 139 -8.11 -22.96 7.56
C VAL A 139 -7.94 -21.88 6.51
N VAL A 140 -8.23 -20.62 6.87
CA VAL A 140 -7.95 -19.44 6.06
C VAL A 140 -6.85 -18.63 6.74
N LEU A 141 -5.69 -18.53 6.11
CA LEU A 141 -4.58 -17.70 6.59
C LEU A 141 -4.78 -16.26 6.14
N ALA A 142 -5.14 -15.40 7.07
CA ALA A 142 -5.33 -13.95 6.90
C ALA A 142 -4.37 -13.18 7.82
N THR A 143 -3.15 -13.66 7.95
CA THR A 143 -2.15 -13.23 8.94
C THR A 143 -1.41 -11.95 8.55
N GLY A 144 -1.80 -11.30 7.44
CA GLY A 144 -1.06 -10.16 6.91
C GLY A 144 0.29 -10.54 6.30
N GLY A 145 1.12 -9.54 6.09
CA GLY A 145 2.43 -9.69 5.48
C GLY A 145 3.57 -9.97 6.48
N PHE A 146 4.78 -9.53 6.13
CA PHE A 146 5.99 -9.75 6.96
C PHE A 146 6.81 -8.45 7.17
N GLY A 147 6.21 -7.29 6.93
CA GLY A 147 6.89 -5.98 6.97
C GLY A 147 7.43 -5.56 8.33
N SER A 148 6.97 -6.19 9.40
CA SER A 148 7.45 -5.95 10.76
C SER A 148 8.52 -6.94 11.23
N SER A 149 8.94 -7.89 10.38
CA SER A 149 10.02 -8.85 10.65
C SER A 149 11.31 -8.47 9.94
N ASP A 150 12.31 -7.96 10.67
CA ASP A 150 13.65 -7.67 10.14
C ASP A 150 14.33 -8.91 9.55
N GLU A 151 14.12 -10.06 10.17
CA GLU A 151 14.67 -11.32 9.71
C GLU A 151 14.14 -11.67 8.33
N LYS A 152 12.81 -11.62 8.15
CA LYS A 152 12.18 -11.96 6.89
C LYS A 152 12.46 -10.91 5.81
N LEU A 153 12.50 -9.62 6.18
CA LEU A 153 12.93 -8.56 5.27
C LEU A 153 14.35 -8.80 4.78
N LYS A 154 15.30 -9.12 5.66
CA LYS A 154 16.68 -9.46 5.28
C LYS A 154 16.74 -10.71 4.42
N LYS A 155 15.98 -11.74 4.76
CA LYS A 155 15.99 -13.05 4.08
C LYS A 155 15.37 -12.98 2.68
N TYR A 156 14.22 -12.34 2.56
CA TYR A 156 13.40 -12.40 1.34
C TYR A 156 13.46 -11.11 0.51
N ALA A 157 13.74 -10.00 1.14
CA ALA A 157 13.82 -8.68 0.51
C ALA A 157 15.24 -8.10 0.66
N GLY A 158 16.26 -8.88 0.35
CA GLY A 158 17.66 -8.48 0.49
C GLY A 158 18.09 -7.24 -0.31
N PHE A 159 17.22 -6.75 -1.19
CA PHE A 159 17.35 -5.44 -1.83
C PHE A 159 16.92 -4.29 -0.89
N PHE A 160 16.24 -4.59 0.21
CA PHE A 160 15.76 -3.62 1.19
C PHE A 160 16.77 -3.51 2.34
N ASP A 161 17.37 -2.35 2.52
CA ASP A 161 18.35 -2.11 3.58
C ASP A 161 17.63 -1.82 4.91
N VAL A 162 17.43 -2.85 5.71
CA VAL A 162 16.77 -2.75 7.03
C VAL A 162 17.62 -2.01 8.08
N ASP A 163 18.93 -1.85 7.84
CA ASP A 163 19.83 -1.16 8.77
C ASP A 163 19.79 0.37 8.57
N ARG A 164 19.08 0.84 7.54
CA ARG A 164 18.70 2.26 7.40
C ARG A 164 17.52 2.59 8.31
N PRO A 165 17.41 3.84 8.78
CA PRO A 165 16.20 4.30 9.43
C PRO A 165 15.05 4.32 8.40
N VAL A 166 14.34 3.22 8.32
CA VAL A 166 13.21 3.05 7.40
C VAL A 166 11.93 3.26 8.16
N THR A 167 11.07 4.10 7.61
CA THR A 167 9.69 4.19 8.11
C THR A 167 8.98 2.88 7.80
N ARG A 168 8.44 2.25 8.82
CA ARG A 168 7.65 1.04 8.70
C ARG A 168 6.20 1.40 8.94
N PHE A 169 5.40 1.13 7.93
CA PHE A 169 3.95 1.28 8.00
C PHE A 169 3.23 -0.02 8.28
N SER A 170 3.93 -1.15 8.16
CA SER A 170 3.35 -2.44 8.52
C SER A 170 2.90 -2.43 9.97
N VAL A 171 1.73 -2.98 10.23
CA VAL A 171 1.26 -3.16 11.59
C VAL A 171 2.22 -4.10 12.35
N PRO A 172 2.40 -3.93 13.67
CA PRO A 172 3.37 -4.74 14.44
C PRO A 172 3.17 -6.26 14.34
N SER A 173 1.94 -6.70 14.01
CA SER A 173 1.60 -8.11 13.82
C SER A 173 1.96 -8.68 12.45
N ASP A 174 2.45 -7.87 11.50
CA ASP A 174 2.87 -8.36 10.17
C ASP A 174 4.25 -9.02 10.26
N THR A 175 4.33 -10.13 10.95
CA THR A 175 5.57 -10.87 11.25
C THR A 175 5.84 -12.03 10.30
N GLY A 176 4.89 -12.31 9.38
CA GLY A 176 5.03 -13.37 8.37
C GLY A 176 4.74 -14.76 8.91
N ASP A 177 3.80 -14.90 9.84
CA ASP A 177 3.45 -16.16 10.49
C ASP A 177 3.00 -17.23 9.49
N ALA A 178 2.29 -16.82 8.43
CA ALA A 178 1.91 -17.76 7.36
C ALA A 178 3.12 -18.36 6.63
N ILE A 179 4.21 -17.60 6.49
CA ILE A 179 5.46 -18.11 5.89
C ILE A 179 6.02 -19.21 6.78
N ASP A 180 6.10 -18.96 8.10
CA ASP A 180 6.65 -19.94 9.05
C ASP A 180 5.83 -21.21 9.05
N MET A 181 4.50 -21.12 9.14
CA MET A 181 3.60 -22.26 9.08
C MET A 181 3.73 -23.09 7.80
N LEU A 182 3.97 -22.42 6.66
CA LEU A 182 4.14 -23.13 5.39
C LEU A 182 5.51 -23.80 5.25
N GLN A 183 6.56 -23.21 5.80
CA GLN A 183 7.88 -23.81 5.78
C GLN A 183 7.91 -25.15 6.52
N GLU A 184 7.10 -25.31 7.56
CA GLU A 184 6.91 -26.60 8.24
C GLU A 184 6.29 -27.68 7.33
N LEU A 185 5.51 -27.25 6.35
CA LEU A 185 4.95 -28.12 5.30
C LEU A 185 5.87 -28.30 4.08
N GLY A 186 7.10 -27.78 4.16
CA GLY A 186 8.08 -27.81 3.07
C GLY A 186 7.76 -26.88 1.90
N VAL A 187 7.01 -25.80 2.15
CA VAL A 187 6.68 -24.80 1.13
C VAL A 187 7.46 -23.51 1.41
N GLU A 188 8.25 -23.10 0.45
CA GLU A 188 9.02 -21.85 0.53
C GLU A 188 8.32 -20.74 -0.26
N PRO A 189 8.36 -19.47 0.24
CA PRO A 189 7.84 -18.34 -0.51
C PRO A 189 8.65 -18.13 -1.79
N ASP A 190 7.96 -17.73 -2.87
CA ASP A 190 8.62 -17.37 -4.13
C ASP A 190 9.19 -15.95 -4.02
N PRO A 191 10.53 -15.77 -4.00
CA PRO A 191 11.13 -14.46 -3.84
C PRO A 191 10.83 -13.50 -4.99
N GLU A 192 10.47 -14.01 -6.18
CA GLU A 192 10.07 -13.17 -7.31
C GLU A 192 8.65 -12.59 -7.15
N ARG A 193 7.90 -13.07 -6.17
CA ARG A 193 6.52 -12.65 -5.89
C ARG A 193 6.35 -11.95 -4.56
N LEU A 194 7.44 -11.52 -3.96
CA LEU A 194 7.41 -10.71 -2.75
C LEU A 194 7.44 -9.22 -3.11
N PHE A 195 6.57 -8.45 -2.49
CA PHE A 195 6.55 -7.01 -2.63
C PHE A 195 6.80 -6.36 -1.26
N VAL A 196 7.71 -5.42 -1.16
CA VAL A 196 8.15 -4.92 0.15
C VAL A 196 8.04 -3.42 0.30
N SER A 197 7.88 -2.64 -0.77
CA SER A 197 8.09 -1.22 -0.58
C SER A 197 7.17 -0.31 -1.36
N PHE A 198 6.86 0.80 -0.72
CA PHE A 198 6.43 2.02 -1.36
C PHE A 198 7.57 3.04 -1.38
N PHE A 199 7.33 4.16 -2.04
CA PHE A 199 8.23 5.29 -2.13
C PHE A 199 7.55 6.50 -1.47
N GLY A 200 8.20 7.10 -0.49
CA GLY A 200 7.60 8.20 0.24
C GLY A 200 8.51 8.80 1.31
N PRO A 201 7.98 9.65 2.18
CA PRO A 201 8.75 10.27 3.26
C PRO A 201 9.26 9.20 4.23
N ALA A 202 10.52 9.36 4.63
CA ALA A 202 11.28 8.35 5.36
C ALA A 202 11.08 8.33 6.88
N HIS A 203 10.12 9.07 7.43
CA HIS A 203 10.12 9.34 8.87
C HIS A 203 8.76 9.14 9.54
N HIS A 204 8.82 8.80 10.82
CA HIS A 204 7.68 8.70 11.70
C HIS A 204 7.65 9.89 12.70
N PRO A 205 6.51 10.53 13.00
CA PRO A 205 5.18 10.19 12.49
C PRO A 205 5.04 10.52 11.01
N TYR A 206 4.24 9.71 10.33
CA TYR A 206 3.96 9.89 8.91
C TYR A 206 3.26 11.22 8.69
N SER A 207 3.75 11.97 7.71
CA SER A 207 3.12 13.20 7.27
C SER A 207 2.47 13.00 5.91
N TYR A 208 1.15 13.05 5.87
CA TYR A 208 0.39 13.05 4.61
C TYR A 208 0.75 14.23 3.73
N SER A 209 1.05 15.38 4.34
CA SER A 209 1.49 16.57 3.61
C SER A 209 2.79 16.32 2.84
N LEU A 210 3.80 15.75 3.50
CA LEU A 210 5.06 15.42 2.84
C LEU A 210 4.88 14.34 1.77
N TYR A 211 4.03 13.34 2.03
CA TYR A 211 3.72 12.31 1.07
C TYR A 211 3.08 12.90 -0.20
N ARG A 212 2.11 13.80 -0.06
CA ARG A 212 1.47 14.49 -1.19
C ARG A 212 2.44 15.32 -2.02
N LEU A 213 3.41 15.96 -1.38
CA LEU A 213 4.46 16.68 -2.12
C LEU A 213 5.31 15.73 -2.98
N ILE A 214 5.63 14.55 -2.46
CA ILE A 214 6.42 13.57 -3.20
C ILE A 214 5.65 13.00 -4.39
N GLU A 215 4.34 12.80 -4.25
CA GLU A 215 3.45 12.32 -5.31
C GLU A 215 3.10 13.36 -6.37
N GLU A 216 3.33 14.65 -6.08
CA GLU A 216 2.90 15.73 -6.96
C GLU A 216 3.58 15.64 -8.34
N PRO A 217 2.83 15.56 -9.45
CA PRO A 217 3.40 15.43 -10.79
C PRO A 217 4.33 16.59 -11.16
N SER A 218 4.12 17.77 -10.57
CA SER A 218 4.99 18.94 -10.77
C SER A 218 6.30 18.88 -9.96
N ASN A 219 6.54 17.83 -9.18
CA ASN A 219 7.75 17.63 -8.39
C ASN A 219 9.03 17.76 -9.22
N LEU A 220 10.14 18.17 -8.60
CA LEU A 220 11.50 18.07 -9.14
C LEU A 220 12.31 17.16 -8.23
N SER A 221 12.54 15.95 -8.68
CA SER A 221 13.27 14.92 -7.93
C SER A 221 14.73 14.86 -8.34
N VAL A 222 15.63 14.95 -7.37
CA VAL A 222 17.08 14.86 -7.57
C VAL A 222 17.68 13.74 -6.74
N ASP A 223 18.72 13.12 -7.25
CA ASP A 223 19.51 12.13 -6.51
C ASP A 223 20.36 12.80 -5.40
N LEU A 224 21.13 12.00 -4.67
CA LEU A 224 22.01 12.50 -3.60
C LEU A 224 23.18 13.37 -4.11
N ASN A 225 23.40 13.43 -5.40
CA ASN A 225 24.39 14.30 -6.02
C ASN A 225 23.77 15.59 -6.59
N GLY A 226 22.45 15.78 -6.45
CA GLY A 226 21.73 16.93 -6.97
C GLY A 226 21.38 16.85 -8.45
N VAL A 227 21.44 15.64 -9.06
CA VAL A 227 21.10 15.41 -10.48
C VAL A 227 19.68 14.90 -10.58
N ARG A 228 18.88 15.50 -11.47
CA ARG A 228 17.55 15.00 -11.82
C ARG A 228 17.68 13.63 -12.51
N TRP A 229 16.76 12.72 -12.27
CA TRP A 229 16.91 11.32 -12.65
C TRP A 229 15.67 10.66 -13.27
N GLN A 230 14.52 11.36 -13.33
CA GLN A 230 13.29 10.82 -13.90
C GLN A 230 12.31 11.88 -14.40
N ASP A 231 11.28 11.44 -15.14
CA ASP A 231 10.01 12.16 -15.27
C ASP A 231 9.16 11.86 -14.02
N GLU A 232 8.89 12.89 -13.24
CA GLU A 232 8.13 12.78 -11.99
C GLU A 232 6.61 12.73 -12.21
N SER A 233 6.12 13.02 -13.42
CA SER A 233 4.68 13.10 -13.71
C SER A 233 3.94 11.75 -13.66
N GLY A 234 4.68 10.66 -13.66
CA GLY A 234 4.12 9.32 -13.55
C GLY A 234 3.60 8.92 -12.17
N GLY A 235 3.72 9.83 -11.17
CA GLY A 235 3.24 9.62 -9.81
C GLY A 235 4.01 8.54 -9.05
N LEU A 236 3.43 8.13 -7.92
CA LEU A 236 4.02 7.21 -6.95
C LEU A 236 4.55 5.91 -7.57
N PHE A 237 3.74 5.23 -8.37
CA PHE A 237 4.12 3.93 -8.95
C PHE A 237 5.27 4.01 -9.95
N THR A 238 5.36 5.11 -10.69
CA THR A 238 6.50 5.36 -11.57
C THR A 238 7.76 5.64 -10.74
N GLY A 239 7.64 6.44 -9.70
CA GLY A 239 8.71 6.71 -8.74
C GLY A 239 9.24 5.42 -8.09
N MET A 240 8.35 4.55 -7.62
CA MET A 240 8.70 3.24 -7.05
C MET A 240 9.49 2.37 -8.03
N LYS A 241 9.01 2.27 -9.28
CA LYS A 241 9.69 1.50 -10.33
C LYS A 241 11.07 2.07 -10.64
N ASN A 242 11.18 3.39 -10.74
CA ASN A 242 12.40 4.05 -11.15
C ASN A 242 13.44 4.13 -10.04
N ILE A 243 13.02 4.19 -8.75
CA ILE A 243 13.94 4.21 -7.60
C ILE A 243 14.65 2.88 -7.41
N THR A 244 14.06 1.78 -7.91
CA THR A 244 14.65 0.45 -7.85
C THR A 244 15.96 0.40 -8.61
N GLY A 245 17.04 0.04 -7.92
CA GLY A 245 18.38 0.03 -8.48
C GLY A 245 19.04 1.41 -8.57
N HIS A 246 18.36 2.48 -8.20
CA HIS A 246 18.97 3.79 -8.04
C HIS A 246 19.91 3.80 -6.82
N PRO A 247 21.07 4.46 -6.86
CA PRO A 247 21.99 4.47 -5.74
C PRO A 247 21.31 4.90 -4.44
N LYS A 248 21.38 4.02 -3.42
CA LYS A 248 20.75 4.18 -2.10
C LYS A 248 19.23 4.26 -2.08
N GLU A 249 18.53 4.13 -3.23
CA GLU A 249 17.08 4.11 -3.34
C GLU A 249 16.35 5.24 -2.58
N CYS A 250 16.94 6.42 -2.62
CA CYS A 250 16.44 7.63 -1.99
C CYS A 250 16.69 8.86 -2.85
N THR A 251 15.93 9.92 -2.60
CA THR A 251 15.96 11.15 -3.40
C THR A 251 15.53 12.34 -2.57
N TRP A 252 15.83 13.53 -3.07
CA TRP A 252 15.33 14.79 -2.58
C TRP A 252 14.37 15.42 -3.59
N ASN A 253 13.24 15.89 -3.10
CA ASN A 253 12.18 16.50 -3.90
C ASN A 253 12.15 17.99 -3.62
N ILE A 254 12.44 18.79 -4.65
CA ILE A 254 12.71 20.23 -4.50
C ILE A 254 11.44 21.04 -4.79
N PHE A 255 11.09 21.92 -3.87
CA PHE A 255 9.97 22.86 -3.96
C PHE A 255 10.39 24.25 -3.53
N THR A 256 9.65 25.26 -3.96
CA THR A 256 9.64 26.60 -3.34
C THR A 256 8.42 26.74 -2.45
N GLN A 257 8.41 27.73 -1.53
CA GLN A 257 7.22 28.01 -0.72
C GLN A 257 5.99 28.22 -1.60
N LYS A 258 6.15 28.97 -2.69
CA LYS A 258 5.04 29.19 -3.63
C LYS A 258 4.48 27.89 -4.22
N ASN A 259 5.34 26.93 -4.57
CA ASN A 259 4.87 25.65 -5.09
C ASN A 259 4.06 24.89 -4.03
N VAL A 260 4.55 24.85 -2.81
CA VAL A 260 3.87 24.21 -1.68
C VAL A 260 2.50 24.84 -1.44
N ASP A 261 2.44 26.18 -1.33
CA ASP A 261 1.20 26.91 -1.10
C ASP A 261 0.17 26.70 -2.22
N ASP A 262 0.62 26.67 -3.49
CA ASP A 262 -0.26 26.44 -4.62
C ASP A 262 -0.80 25.01 -4.65
N ILE A 263 0.01 24.01 -4.29
CA ILE A 263 -0.38 22.61 -4.18
C ILE A 263 -1.44 22.45 -3.09
N PHE A 264 -1.16 22.90 -1.85
CA PHE A 264 -2.10 22.71 -0.75
C PHE A 264 -3.35 23.58 -0.86
N ARG A 265 -3.25 24.78 -1.46
CA ARG A 265 -4.46 25.57 -1.79
C ARG A 265 -5.39 24.79 -2.71
N ARG A 266 -4.87 24.06 -3.69
CA ARG A 266 -5.65 23.22 -4.58
C ARG A 266 -6.30 22.07 -3.81
N PHE A 267 -5.56 21.36 -2.96
CA PHE A 267 -6.10 20.26 -2.15
C PHE A 267 -7.16 20.73 -1.15
N LEU A 268 -6.90 21.79 -0.42
CA LEU A 268 -7.84 22.35 0.57
C LEU A 268 -9.11 22.93 -0.06
N SER A 269 -9.10 23.21 -1.34
CA SER A 269 -10.27 23.72 -2.09
C SER A 269 -10.99 22.63 -2.89
N ASP A 270 -10.50 21.39 -2.92
CA ASP A 270 -11.12 20.30 -3.66
C ASP A 270 -12.21 19.62 -2.81
N PRO A 271 -13.50 19.76 -3.18
CA PRO A 271 -14.58 19.11 -2.43
C PRO A 271 -14.50 17.59 -2.40
N SER A 272 -13.79 16.98 -3.35
CA SER A 272 -13.61 15.52 -3.38
C SER A 272 -12.66 15.01 -2.30
N LEU A 273 -11.87 15.90 -1.68
CA LEU A 273 -10.91 15.62 -0.62
C LEU A 273 -11.40 16.09 0.76
N ALA A 274 -12.69 16.43 0.88
CA ALA A 274 -13.26 16.96 2.13
C ALA A 274 -12.97 16.09 3.37
N ASP A 275 -12.93 14.77 3.19
CA ASP A 275 -12.63 13.82 4.27
C ASP A 275 -11.12 13.77 4.66
N GLU A 276 -10.25 14.34 3.81
CA GLU A 276 -8.81 14.34 4.01
C GLU A 276 -8.26 15.71 4.42
N ILE A 277 -9.09 16.75 4.44
CA ILE A 277 -8.66 18.14 4.70
C ILE A 277 -7.84 18.26 5.98
N GLU A 278 -8.26 17.64 7.07
CA GLU A 278 -7.53 17.66 8.34
C GLU A 278 -6.10 17.13 8.24
N CYS A 279 -5.81 16.27 7.26
CA CYS A 279 -4.46 15.75 7.03
C CYS A 279 -3.54 16.81 6.41
N TYR A 280 -4.10 17.87 5.82
CA TYR A 280 -3.35 18.88 5.05
C TYR A 280 -3.41 20.28 5.64
N GLU A 281 -4.33 20.57 6.59
CA GLU A 281 -4.46 21.90 7.18
C GLU A 281 -3.18 22.38 7.87
N HIS A 282 -2.37 21.45 8.36
CA HIS A 282 -1.12 21.73 9.09
C HIS A 282 0.15 21.48 8.25
N TYR A 283 0.05 21.53 6.91
CA TYR A 283 1.18 21.23 6.02
C TYR A 283 2.43 22.07 6.30
N GLN A 284 2.25 23.32 6.75
CA GLN A 284 3.38 24.21 7.06
C GLN A 284 4.10 23.74 8.32
N GLU A 285 3.39 23.23 9.31
CA GLU A 285 3.97 22.68 10.54
C GLU A 285 4.79 21.43 10.22
N ASP A 286 4.33 20.60 9.28
CA ASP A 286 5.05 19.43 8.81
C ASP A 286 6.35 19.80 8.10
N LEU A 287 6.34 20.89 7.32
CA LEU A 287 7.52 21.40 6.62
C LEU A 287 8.53 22.07 7.56
N ASP A 288 8.05 22.76 8.59
CA ASP A 288 8.90 23.49 9.54
C ASP A 288 9.29 22.64 10.76
N ARG A 289 8.80 21.40 10.85
CA ARG A 289 9.10 20.49 11.96
C ARG A 289 10.59 20.11 11.95
N GLU A 290 11.32 20.61 12.94
CA GLU A 290 12.66 20.13 13.23
C GLU A 290 12.57 18.70 13.80
N ALA A 291 13.08 17.74 13.04
CA ALA A 291 13.07 16.36 13.47
C ALA A 291 14.45 15.96 13.98
N GLU A 292 14.50 15.32 15.14
CA GLU A 292 15.71 14.69 15.71
C GLU A 292 16.11 13.42 14.93
N TYR A 293 16.14 13.49 13.60
CA TYR A 293 16.53 12.37 12.76
C TYR A 293 17.93 12.57 12.18
N LYS A 294 18.63 11.48 11.98
CA LYS A 294 19.94 11.49 11.34
C LYS A 294 19.92 12.13 9.94
N ILE A 295 18.83 11.92 9.21
CA ILE A 295 18.52 12.60 7.95
C ILE A 295 17.21 13.35 8.19
N PRO A 296 17.20 14.69 8.17
CA PRO A 296 15.95 15.43 8.37
C PRO A 296 14.97 15.15 7.23
N PRO A 297 13.65 15.05 7.51
CA PRO A 297 12.64 14.80 6.49
C PRO A 297 12.52 15.98 5.51
N VAL A 298 12.80 17.18 5.97
CA VAL A 298 12.75 18.41 5.20
C VAL A 298 13.98 19.27 5.52
N VAL A 299 14.57 19.83 4.48
CA VAL A 299 15.65 20.83 4.60
C VAL A 299 15.19 22.11 3.93
N LYS A 300 15.28 23.24 4.64
CA LYS A 300 14.90 24.57 4.18
C LYS A 300 16.11 25.45 3.97
N ALA A 301 16.11 26.27 2.91
CA ALA A 301 17.15 27.24 2.61
C ALA A 301 16.60 28.43 1.81
N ASP A 302 17.24 29.58 1.90
CA ASP A 302 16.82 30.77 1.15
C ASP A 302 17.28 30.72 -0.32
N THR A 303 18.37 30.02 -0.60
CA THR A 303 18.94 29.86 -1.94
C THR A 303 19.20 28.40 -2.30
N VAL A 304 19.29 28.10 -3.60
CA VAL A 304 19.65 26.76 -4.10
C VAL A 304 21.07 26.39 -3.68
N GLU A 305 21.98 27.35 -3.63
CA GLU A 305 23.36 27.16 -3.17
C GLU A 305 23.40 26.72 -1.70
N GLU A 306 22.70 27.45 -0.84
CA GLU A 306 22.57 27.09 0.58
C GLU A 306 21.91 25.71 0.76
N LEU A 307 20.85 25.44 -0.03
CA LEU A 307 20.18 24.14 0.00
C LEU A 307 21.16 23.01 -0.32
N ALA A 308 21.95 23.16 -1.39
CA ALA A 308 22.95 22.17 -1.78
C ALA A 308 23.97 21.91 -0.65
N LEU A 309 24.48 22.96 -0.01
CA LEU A 309 25.42 22.85 1.09
C LEU A 309 24.81 22.10 2.29
N LYS A 310 23.55 22.41 2.64
CA LYS A 310 22.83 21.71 3.71
C LYS A 310 22.57 20.23 3.42
N LEU A 311 22.46 19.88 2.13
CA LEU A 311 22.25 18.51 1.66
C LEU A 311 23.54 17.73 1.41
N ASP A 312 24.71 18.33 1.68
CA ASP A 312 26.03 17.76 1.37
C ASP A 312 26.22 17.44 -0.13
N MET A 313 25.66 18.33 -0.98
CA MET A 313 25.75 18.25 -2.45
C MET A 313 26.72 19.30 -2.98
N ASP A 314 27.27 19.05 -4.18
CA ASP A 314 27.99 20.08 -4.92
C ASP A 314 27.00 21.21 -5.39
N PRO A 315 27.15 22.45 -4.88
CA PRO A 315 26.27 23.55 -5.25
C PRO A 315 26.20 23.80 -6.77
N ALA A 316 27.32 23.62 -7.49
CA ALA A 316 27.35 23.83 -8.94
C ALA A 316 26.46 22.81 -9.69
N VAL A 317 26.32 21.59 -9.15
CA VAL A 317 25.46 20.55 -9.73
C VAL A 317 24.00 20.89 -9.50
N LEU A 318 23.60 21.16 -8.25
CA LEU A 318 22.18 21.43 -7.94
C LEU A 318 21.70 22.73 -8.61
N ILE A 319 22.52 23.80 -8.60
CA ILE A 319 22.21 25.07 -9.29
C ILE A 319 21.98 24.80 -10.80
N ARG A 320 22.85 24.01 -11.44
CA ARG A 320 22.70 23.66 -12.85
C ARG A 320 21.41 22.89 -13.10
N THR A 321 21.07 21.92 -12.25
CA THR A 321 19.84 21.12 -12.35
C THR A 321 18.61 22.01 -12.26
N VAL A 322 18.51 22.87 -11.23
CA VAL A 322 17.37 23.79 -11.05
C VAL A 322 17.30 24.82 -12.19
N THR A 323 18.45 25.34 -12.65
CA THR A 323 18.50 26.30 -13.77
C THR A 323 17.99 25.68 -15.07
N ASN A 324 18.42 24.47 -15.39
CA ASN A 324 17.95 23.75 -16.57
C ASN A 324 16.45 23.45 -16.47
N TYR A 325 16.00 22.94 -15.34
CA TYR A 325 14.57 22.67 -15.10
C TYR A 325 13.72 23.94 -15.27
N ASN A 326 14.14 25.06 -14.68
CA ASN A 326 13.44 26.34 -14.82
C ASN A 326 13.43 26.85 -16.27
N ARG A 327 14.49 26.58 -17.04
CA ARG A 327 14.53 26.89 -18.48
C ARG A 327 13.46 26.07 -19.23
N TRP A 328 13.35 24.77 -18.99
CA TRP A 328 12.35 23.90 -19.61
C TRP A 328 10.92 24.30 -19.21
N CYS A 329 10.70 24.70 -17.95
CA CYS A 329 9.42 25.25 -17.52
C CYS A 329 9.01 26.47 -18.34
N ARG A 330 9.94 27.40 -18.62
CA ARG A 330 9.66 28.60 -19.42
C ARG A 330 9.46 28.28 -20.91
N GLN A 331 10.11 27.23 -21.41
CA GLN A 331 9.96 26.77 -22.79
C GLN A 331 8.69 25.93 -22.97
N GLY A 332 8.10 25.40 -21.89
CA GLY A 332 7.00 24.44 -21.95
C GLY A 332 7.38 23.08 -22.51
N GLN A 333 8.68 22.73 -22.46
CA GLN A 333 9.20 21.48 -22.98
C GLN A 333 10.37 20.97 -22.14
N ASP A 334 10.22 19.79 -21.56
CA ASP A 334 11.28 19.05 -20.88
C ASP A 334 12.13 18.28 -21.90
N GLU A 335 13.37 18.73 -22.11
CA GLU A 335 14.30 18.14 -23.05
C GLU A 335 15.02 16.91 -22.50
N GLU A 336 14.90 16.63 -21.18
CA GLU A 336 15.67 15.58 -20.52
C GLU A 336 14.86 14.28 -20.35
N PHE A 337 13.64 14.37 -19.79
CA PHE A 337 12.81 13.21 -19.51
C PHE A 337 11.42 13.27 -20.15
N GLY A 338 11.07 14.36 -20.81
CA GLY A 338 9.80 14.50 -21.55
C GLY A 338 8.59 14.76 -20.67
N LYS A 339 8.78 15.28 -19.45
CA LYS A 339 7.66 15.67 -18.55
C LYS A 339 6.68 16.57 -19.28
N ALA A 340 5.37 16.27 -19.14
CA ALA A 340 4.31 17.02 -19.78
C ALA A 340 4.29 18.50 -19.35
N ALA A 341 3.97 19.41 -20.29
CA ALA A 341 4.07 20.86 -20.10
C ALA A 341 3.23 21.38 -18.92
N GLU A 342 2.07 20.79 -18.68
CA GLU A 342 1.18 21.13 -17.56
C GLU A 342 1.78 20.86 -16.18
N HIS A 343 2.80 20.00 -16.11
CA HIS A 343 3.51 19.64 -14.88
C HIS A 343 4.85 20.38 -14.71
N LEU A 344 5.24 21.20 -15.69
CA LEU A 344 6.46 22.00 -15.65
C LEU A 344 6.24 23.30 -14.86
N ILE A 345 6.44 23.22 -13.55
CA ILE A 345 6.30 24.37 -12.63
C ILE A 345 7.70 24.79 -12.13
N PRO A 346 8.11 26.07 -12.30
CA PRO A 346 9.46 26.50 -12.00
C PRO A 346 9.77 26.56 -10.50
N ARG A 347 11.08 26.51 -10.19
CA ARG A 347 11.68 26.68 -8.86
C ARG A 347 12.53 27.94 -8.85
N ASP A 348 11.85 29.10 -9.04
CA ASP A 348 12.56 30.36 -9.31
C ASP A 348 12.94 31.14 -8.06
N VAL A 349 12.08 31.18 -7.03
CA VAL A 349 12.21 32.09 -5.88
C VAL A 349 12.04 31.28 -4.58
N GLY A 350 13.03 31.40 -3.69
CA GLY A 350 12.99 30.82 -2.36
C GLY A 350 11.92 31.45 -1.43
N PRO A 351 11.79 30.93 -0.21
CA PRO A 351 12.61 29.83 0.32
C PRO A 351 12.37 28.52 -0.40
N PHE A 352 13.41 27.69 -0.45
CA PHE A 352 13.41 26.36 -1.04
C PHE A 352 13.28 25.31 0.04
N TYR A 353 12.61 24.22 -0.31
CA TYR A 353 12.46 23.02 0.51
C TYR A 353 12.97 21.82 -0.27
N ALA A 354 13.72 20.95 0.40
CA ALA A 354 14.03 19.63 -0.07
C ALA A 354 13.32 18.62 0.84
N VAL A 355 12.40 17.84 0.27
CA VAL A 355 11.67 16.79 0.98
C VAL A 355 12.33 15.45 0.68
N TYR A 356 12.80 14.76 1.71
CA TYR A 356 13.46 13.48 1.58
C TYR A 356 12.44 12.38 1.29
N ALA A 357 12.72 11.58 0.30
CA ALA A 357 11.96 10.38 0.00
C ALA A 357 12.88 9.19 -0.19
N GLN A 358 12.42 8.05 0.29
CA GLN A 358 13.11 6.78 0.13
C GLN A 358 12.11 5.64 -0.04
N ARG A 359 12.63 4.46 -0.36
CA ARG A 359 11.87 3.25 -0.17
C ARG A 359 11.50 3.08 1.30
N PHE A 360 10.26 2.70 1.56
CA PHE A 360 9.80 2.33 2.90
C PHE A 360 8.95 1.05 2.84
N SER A 361 8.91 0.31 3.93
CA SER A 361 8.07 -0.86 4.05
C SER A 361 6.68 -0.43 4.50
N GLU A 362 5.72 -0.34 3.58
CA GLU A 362 4.31 -0.15 3.94
C GLU A 362 3.62 -1.51 4.10
N ALA A 363 3.74 -2.33 3.10
CA ALA A 363 3.18 -3.67 3.09
C ALA A 363 4.22 -4.63 2.53
N ALA A 364 4.91 -5.35 3.39
CA ALA A 364 5.68 -6.48 2.93
C ALA A 364 4.73 -7.65 2.71
N MET A 365 4.25 -7.74 1.48
CA MET A 365 3.24 -8.69 1.06
C MET A 365 3.86 -9.92 0.43
N GLY A 366 3.18 -11.04 0.56
CA GLY A 366 3.53 -12.24 -0.13
C GLY A 366 3.93 -13.39 0.80
N GLY A 367 4.37 -14.46 0.20
CA GLY A 367 4.73 -15.72 0.85
C GLY A 367 3.87 -16.85 0.34
N LEU A 368 2.55 -16.74 0.39
CA LEU A 368 1.66 -17.78 -0.06
C LEU A 368 1.35 -17.69 -1.55
N MET A 369 1.64 -18.73 -2.29
CA MET A 369 1.10 -18.92 -3.64
C MET A 369 -0.31 -19.46 -3.55
N VAL A 370 -1.25 -18.85 -4.28
CA VAL A 370 -2.65 -19.29 -4.31
C VAL A 370 -3.18 -19.39 -5.74
N ASN A 371 -4.21 -20.22 -5.94
CA ASN A 371 -5.00 -20.28 -7.17
C ASN A 371 -6.14 -19.24 -7.16
N ALA A 372 -7.01 -19.29 -8.17
CA ALA A 372 -8.14 -18.37 -8.32
C ALA A 372 -9.22 -18.54 -7.23
N GLU A 373 -9.27 -19.67 -6.58
CA GLU A 373 -10.14 -20.00 -5.45
C GLU A 373 -9.49 -19.68 -4.11
N CYS A 374 -8.31 -19.06 -4.13
CA CYS A 374 -7.50 -18.73 -2.95
C CYS A 374 -7.01 -19.93 -2.16
N GLN A 375 -7.00 -21.15 -2.75
CA GLN A 375 -6.36 -22.30 -2.14
C GLN A 375 -4.84 -22.14 -2.20
N VAL A 376 -4.16 -22.48 -1.11
CA VAL A 376 -2.69 -22.39 -1.03
C VAL A 376 -2.05 -23.49 -1.87
N LEU A 377 -1.01 -23.11 -2.60
CA LEU A 377 -0.27 -24.00 -3.49
C LEU A 377 1.09 -24.36 -2.90
N ARG A 378 1.54 -25.58 -3.16
CA ARG A 378 2.93 -26.01 -2.98
C ARG A 378 3.81 -25.40 -4.07
N ASN A 379 5.12 -25.49 -3.91
CA ASN A 379 6.07 -24.96 -4.90
C ASN A 379 5.97 -25.66 -6.27
N ASP A 380 5.43 -26.86 -6.34
CA ASP A 380 5.16 -27.58 -7.60
C ASP A 380 3.80 -27.22 -8.25
N GLY A 381 3.06 -26.29 -7.65
CA GLY A 381 1.75 -25.85 -8.11
C GLY A 381 0.57 -26.72 -7.66
N THR A 382 0.80 -27.76 -6.88
CA THR A 382 -0.30 -28.58 -6.33
C THR A 382 -0.97 -27.90 -5.15
N VAL A 383 -2.28 -28.09 -5.01
CA VAL A 383 -3.08 -27.52 -3.92
C VAL A 383 -2.76 -28.23 -2.60
N ILE A 384 -2.68 -27.48 -1.51
CA ILE A 384 -2.72 -28.00 -0.14
C ILE A 384 -4.20 -28.07 0.28
N PRO A 385 -4.79 -29.27 0.36
CA PRO A 385 -6.21 -29.40 0.64
C PRO A 385 -6.58 -28.83 2.02
N GLY A 386 -7.70 -28.12 2.11
CA GLY A 386 -8.19 -27.54 3.37
C GLY A 386 -7.47 -26.26 3.80
N LEU A 387 -6.54 -25.73 2.99
CA LEU A 387 -5.80 -24.50 3.30
C LEU A 387 -6.04 -23.42 2.27
N TYR A 388 -6.40 -22.23 2.75
CA TYR A 388 -6.61 -21.02 1.97
C TYR A 388 -5.70 -19.89 2.45
N GLY A 389 -5.34 -18.99 1.55
CA GLY A 389 -4.57 -17.78 1.86
C GLY A 389 -5.24 -16.54 1.26
N VAL A 390 -5.29 -15.44 2.00
CA VAL A 390 -5.98 -14.22 1.59
C VAL A 390 -5.19 -12.95 1.93
N GLY A 391 -5.51 -11.86 1.26
CA GLY A 391 -4.90 -10.56 1.50
C GLY A 391 -3.38 -10.57 1.35
N ASP A 392 -2.72 -9.79 2.17
CA ASP A 392 -1.28 -9.54 2.12
C ASP A 392 -0.41 -10.74 2.48
N ALA A 393 -1.00 -11.80 3.07
CA ALA A 393 -0.30 -13.06 3.24
C ALA A 393 0.04 -13.73 1.90
N THR A 394 -0.60 -13.31 0.79
CA THR A 394 -0.47 -13.97 -0.52
C THR A 394 0.40 -13.21 -1.49
N SER A 395 1.02 -13.94 -2.42
CA SER A 395 1.81 -13.40 -3.53
C SER A 395 1.01 -13.26 -4.84
N ALA A 396 -0.32 -13.37 -4.78
CA ALA A 396 -1.15 -13.46 -5.99
C ALA A 396 -1.13 -12.19 -6.83
N MET A 397 -1.03 -11.02 -6.19
CA MET A 397 -1.20 -9.70 -6.82
C MET A 397 0.13 -9.01 -7.17
N HIS A 398 1.26 -9.65 -6.91
CA HIS A 398 2.55 -8.99 -7.03
C HIS A 398 3.57 -9.88 -7.70
N ARG A 399 4.52 -9.24 -8.34
CA ARG A 399 5.76 -9.85 -8.75
C ARG A 399 6.85 -8.81 -8.59
N ARG A 400 7.78 -9.04 -7.65
CA ARG A 400 8.97 -8.26 -7.37
C ARG A 400 8.88 -6.81 -7.88
N GLU A 401 8.54 -5.85 -7.01
CA GLU A 401 8.50 -4.41 -7.32
C GLU A 401 7.50 -3.97 -8.40
N LYS A 402 6.74 -4.89 -8.96
CA LYS A 402 5.62 -4.57 -9.85
C LYS A 402 4.33 -4.79 -9.09
N LEU A 403 3.76 -3.70 -8.58
CA LEU A 403 2.43 -3.71 -7.99
C LEU A 403 1.39 -3.87 -9.11
N ALA A 404 0.44 -4.74 -8.89
CA ALA A 404 -0.73 -4.74 -9.73
C ALA A 404 -1.57 -3.48 -9.50
N VAL A 405 -2.28 -3.08 -10.53
CA VAL A 405 -3.14 -1.88 -10.56
C VAL A 405 -4.41 -2.02 -9.69
N ILE A 406 -4.42 -2.94 -8.73
CA ILE A 406 -5.55 -3.21 -7.84
C ILE A 406 -5.08 -2.94 -6.42
N SER A 407 -5.86 -2.18 -5.65
CA SER A 407 -5.52 -1.90 -4.25
C SER A 407 -5.50 -3.17 -3.42
N GLU A 408 -4.66 -3.20 -2.43
CA GLU A 408 -4.49 -4.29 -1.46
C GLU A 408 -5.81 -4.63 -0.78
N LEU A 409 -6.58 -3.59 -0.39
CA LEU A 409 -7.91 -3.76 0.19
C LEU A 409 -8.87 -4.47 -0.77
N THR A 410 -8.82 -4.16 -2.06
CA THR A 410 -9.63 -4.86 -3.08
C THR A 410 -9.31 -6.34 -3.10
N TRP A 411 -8.02 -6.70 -3.08
CA TRP A 411 -7.60 -8.10 -3.03
C TRP A 411 -7.95 -8.75 -1.71
N ALA A 412 -7.73 -8.08 -0.57
CA ALA A 412 -8.05 -8.61 0.74
C ALA A 412 -9.52 -9.02 0.87
N VAL A 413 -10.45 -8.12 0.50
CA VAL A 413 -11.89 -8.44 0.59
C VAL A 413 -12.34 -9.47 -0.45
N ALA A 414 -11.82 -9.38 -1.67
CA ALA A 414 -12.17 -10.32 -2.74
C ALA A 414 -11.67 -11.74 -2.45
N SER A 415 -10.43 -11.87 -2.03
CA SER A 415 -9.83 -13.18 -1.71
C SER A 415 -10.50 -13.82 -0.49
N ALA A 416 -10.79 -13.02 0.55
CA ALA A 416 -11.49 -13.51 1.73
C ALA A 416 -12.90 -14.03 1.38
N TYR A 417 -13.67 -13.26 0.60
CA TYR A 417 -15.00 -13.69 0.18
C TYR A 417 -14.96 -14.96 -0.68
N ARG A 418 -14.07 -15.00 -1.70
CA ARG A 418 -13.94 -16.14 -2.60
C ARG A 418 -13.47 -17.40 -1.88
N SER A 419 -12.51 -17.29 -0.98
CA SER A 419 -12.02 -18.43 -0.17
C SER A 419 -13.12 -19.02 0.70
N ALA A 420 -13.92 -18.18 1.35
CA ALA A 420 -15.03 -18.61 2.19
C ALA A 420 -16.10 -19.36 1.38
N VAL A 421 -16.54 -18.77 0.25
CA VAL A 421 -17.52 -19.40 -0.65
C VAL A 421 -17.01 -20.76 -1.16
N HIS A 422 -15.74 -20.82 -1.60
CA HIS A 422 -15.17 -22.08 -2.09
C HIS A 422 -15.05 -23.13 -0.98
N ALA A 423 -14.59 -22.74 0.21
CA ALA A 423 -14.45 -23.65 1.34
C ALA A 423 -15.79 -24.29 1.73
N VAL A 424 -16.88 -23.50 1.79
CA VAL A 424 -18.22 -24.01 2.10
C VAL A 424 -18.69 -25.00 1.03
N ASN A 425 -18.56 -24.65 -0.25
CA ASN A 425 -18.95 -25.54 -1.35
C ASN A 425 -18.16 -26.87 -1.33
N GLU A 426 -16.86 -26.82 -0.99
CA GLU A 426 -16.03 -28.02 -0.88
C GLU A 426 -16.48 -28.94 0.29
N MET A 427 -16.95 -28.37 1.39
CA MET A 427 -17.48 -29.11 2.53
C MET A 427 -18.81 -29.79 2.18
N GLU A 428 -19.72 -29.11 1.48
CA GLU A 428 -21.02 -29.67 1.07
C GLU A 428 -20.87 -30.87 0.13
N VAL A 429 -19.88 -30.85 -0.76
CA VAL A 429 -19.61 -31.98 -1.67
C VAL A 429 -19.09 -33.22 -0.95
N ARG A 430 -18.53 -33.06 0.25
CA ARG A 430 -17.94 -34.15 1.04
C ARG A 430 -18.88 -34.78 2.05
N THR A 431 -20.00 -34.12 2.35
CA THR A 431 -21.07 -34.63 3.19
C THR A 431 -22.09 -35.41 2.36
#